data_715fbf99298267e51d68704d87607148
#
_entry.id   715fbf99298267e51d68704d87607148
#
_cell.length_a   1.000
_cell.length_b   1.000
_cell.length_c   1.000
_cell.angle_alpha   90.00
_cell.angle_beta   90.00
_cell.angle_gamma   90.00
#
_symmetry.space_group_name_H-M   'P 1'
#
loop_
_entity.id
_entity.type
_entity.pdbx_description
1 polymer ?
#
loop_
_entity_poly.entity_id
_entity_poly.type
_entity_poly.pdbx_seq_one_letter_code
_entity_poly.pdbx_strand_id
1 'polypeptide(L)'
;MYKYYSKKTKLFLVLCLIFFSIQNLIAEEYKIGGKNGWKDVPFRDGIVEGQGRFGHTCLELATNSFEVDSYTDLLIDFEENRTKDLTGNYTVEENHLYLSDKAIMGKKSGMSRNRGSGLVLSGNENSIFGREGIVGSFSIDFWICPTSMENGEVLLNWRSSLNVQDSVVYQLINISIYKNKLKYVLSNIFNGYTKNNGDVELYGFDNLIPNKLSHHTLSYNEENGIIEYRVNGVLEDIKYMTTTGKESGSIYPAVVGVKAKLEICPNYSGFIDDVRINRCDSNSNMNKIAEDAGFLHRSVYKVSGGRFESVPILTKAGSVLNSVTAEMYVPAQTAIQLYVRSGDNSFNWTESYPEWIPITAGEKLTDVTGLYFQVAAELYPDGNGTTTPTITDITLNYTALPDPLPPFRITAEKGNGCVSLNWSYSVDETAGGYYVYYGTRPGEYLGRVAIEGDSPINVGNTTSFTISGLKNGTIYYFAVAAWSKYDNRIVGPLSKEVYARPSVK
;
A
#
# COMPACT_ATOMS: atom_id res chain seq x y z
N MET A 1 26.61 52.12 -49.55
CA MET A 1 25.61 51.87 -48.49
C MET A 1 24.73 50.64 -48.75
N TYR A 2 24.53 50.21 -49.97
CA TYR A 2 23.67 49.03 -50.33
C TYR A 2 24.27 47.62 -49.99
N LYS A 3 25.55 47.47 -49.81
CA LYS A 3 26.18 46.16 -49.49
C LYS A 3 26.15 45.83 -47.99
N TYR A 4 25.85 46.75 -47.11
CA TYR A 4 25.83 46.51 -45.66
C TYR A 4 24.49 46.02 -45.15
N TYR A 5 23.39 46.33 -45.83
CA TYR A 5 22.04 45.86 -45.50
C TYR A 5 21.82 44.41 -45.88
N SER A 6 22.43 43.89 -46.92
CA SER A 6 22.30 42.52 -47.39
C SER A 6 22.90 41.48 -46.42
N LYS A 7 23.96 41.82 -45.68
CA LYS A 7 24.58 40.89 -44.71
C LYS A 7 23.80 40.83 -43.40
N LYS A 8 23.23 41.96 -42.93
CA LYS A 8 22.39 41.96 -41.71
C LYS A 8 21.05 41.25 -41.92
N THR A 9 20.43 41.41 -43.09
CA THR A 9 19.16 40.74 -43.42
C THR A 9 19.37 39.23 -43.60
N LYS A 10 20.47 38.79 -44.19
CA LYS A 10 20.82 37.36 -44.27
C LYS A 10 21.16 36.75 -42.89
N LEU A 11 21.85 37.50 -42.04
CA LEU A 11 22.17 37.06 -40.69
C LEU A 11 20.89 37.00 -39.79
N PHE A 12 19.96 37.94 -39.97
CA PHE A 12 18.66 37.92 -39.27
C PHE A 12 17.76 36.81 -39.74
N LEU A 13 17.75 36.50 -41.06
CA LEU A 13 17.00 35.32 -41.60
C LEU A 13 17.62 33.99 -41.14
N VAL A 14 18.95 33.89 -41.04
CA VAL A 14 19.62 32.67 -40.53
C VAL A 14 19.41 32.54 -39.03
N LEU A 15 19.42 33.63 -38.23
CA LEU A 15 19.03 33.59 -36.81
C LEU A 15 17.54 33.24 -36.61
N CYS A 16 16.63 33.77 -37.43
CA CYS A 16 15.22 33.36 -37.35
C CYS A 16 15.01 31.91 -37.80
N LEU A 17 15.76 31.39 -38.77
CA LEU A 17 15.71 29.97 -39.17
C LEU A 17 16.29 29.04 -38.10
N ILE A 18 17.31 29.48 -37.36
CA ILE A 18 17.85 28.72 -36.22
C ILE A 18 16.86 28.74 -35.01
N PHE A 19 16.11 29.82 -34.80
CA PHE A 19 15.07 29.89 -33.76
C PHE A 19 13.83 29.06 -34.12
N PHE A 20 13.55 28.77 -35.40
CA PHE A 20 12.40 27.93 -35.80
C PHE A 20 12.71 26.42 -35.81
N SER A 21 13.95 26.02 -35.62
CA SER A 21 14.33 24.59 -35.57
C SER A 21 14.52 24.04 -34.16
N ILE A 22 14.29 24.84 -33.11
CA ILE A 22 14.11 24.29 -31.76
C ILE A 22 12.68 23.77 -31.69
N GLN A 23 12.46 22.54 -32.08
CA GLN A 23 11.28 21.79 -31.71
C GLN A 23 11.17 21.92 -30.19
N ASN A 24 10.13 22.56 -29.71
CA ASN A 24 9.79 22.60 -28.30
C ASN A 24 9.42 21.17 -27.88
N LEU A 25 10.44 20.39 -27.50
CA LEU A 25 10.25 19.20 -26.69
C LEU A 25 9.56 19.69 -25.41
N ILE A 26 8.27 19.45 -25.29
CA ILE A 26 7.50 19.87 -24.14
C ILE A 26 7.89 18.90 -23.02
N ALA A 27 8.67 19.40 -22.06
CA ALA A 27 8.85 18.68 -20.81
C ALA A 27 7.51 18.67 -20.07
N GLU A 28 7.03 17.50 -19.76
CA GLU A 28 5.82 17.27 -18.98
C GLU A 28 6.17 16.66 -17.63
N GLU A 29 5.32 16.90 -16.65
CA GLU A 29 5.47 16.38 -15.30
C GLU A 29 4.21 15.62 -14.89
N TYR A 30 4.40 14.47 -14.24
CA TYR A 30 3.32 13.75 -13.56
C TYR A 30 3.67 13.60 -12.09
N LYS A 31 2.80 14.09 -11.19
CA LYS A 31 3.06 14.12 -9.74
C LYS A 31 2.13 13.19 -9.00
N ILE A 32 2.71 12.30 -8.17
CA ILE A 32 2.07 11.36 -7.25
C ILE A 32 2.36 11.83 -5.83
N GLY A 33 1.39 11.75 -4.93
CA GLY A 33 1.55 12.24 -3.55
C GLY A 33 1.39 13.75 -3.42
N GLY A 34 1.87 14.33 -2.33
CA GLY A 34 1.71 15.74 -2.00
C GLY A 34 0.24 16.16 -1.98
N LYS A 35 -0.11 17.22 -2.74
CA LYS A 35 -1.49 17.71 -2.86
C LYS A 35 -2.42 16.75 -3.62
N ASN A 36 -1.87 15.87 -4.45
CA ASN A 36 -2.65 14.92 -5.25
C ASN A 36 -3.04 13.68 -4.46
N GLY A 37 -2.41 13.46 -3.30
CA GLY A 37 -2.58 12.25 -2.49
C GLY A 37 -2.01 11.00 -3.17
N TRP A 38 -2.28 9.83 -2.60
CA TRP A 38 -1.69 8.55 -2.97
C TRP A 38 -2.65 7.59 -3.69
N LYS A 39 -3.70 8.13 -4.34
CA LYS A 39 -4.71 7.34 -5.08
C LYS A 39 -4.11 6.50 -6.22
N ASP A 40 -3.00 6.97 -6.80
CA ASP A 40 -2.29 6.32 -7.90
C ASP A 40 -1.29 5.26 -7.42
N VAL A 41 -1.29 4.92 -6.11
CA VAL A 41 -0.44 3.91 -5.46
C VAL A 41 -1.33 2.86 -4.76
N PRO A 42 -1.95 1.95 -5.53
CA PRO A 42 -2.85 0.93 -4.97
C PRO A 42 -2.12 -0.23 -4.29
N PHE A 43 -0.91 -0.58 -4.77
CA PHE A 43 -0.12 -1.66 -4.18
C PHE A 43 0.78 -1.11 -3.08
N ARG A 44 0.64 -1.69 -1.88
CA ARG A 44 1.42 -1.34 -0.69
C ARG A 44 1.61 -2.58 0.16
N ASP A 45 2.83 -3.02 0.28
CA ASP A 45 3.23 -4.09 1.19
C ASP A 45 4.10 -3.49 2.29
N GLY A 46 3.64 -3.58 3.54
CA GLY A 46 4.32 -2.98 4.68
C GLY A 46 4.44 -1.44 4.64
N ILE A 47 3.61 -0.76 3.85
CA ILE A 47 3.59 0.71 3.67
C ILE A 47 2.23 1.27 4.04
N VAL A 48 2.23 2.36 4.81
CA VAL A 48 1.03 3.10 5.24
C VAL A 48 1.13 4.59 4.90
N GLU A 49 -0.02 5.26 4.90
CA GLU A 49 -0.05 6.72 4.85
C GLU A 49 0.13 7.29 6.25
N GLY A 50 1.21 8.06 6.42
CA GLY A 50 1.51 8.80 7.62
C GLY A 50 1.27 10.30 7.46
N GLN A 51 1.51 11.05 8.54
CA GLN A 51 1.48 12.51 8.50
C GLN A 51 2.83 13.04 8.04
N GLY A 52 2.87 13.59 6.84
CA GLY A 52 4.01 14.28 6.28
C GLY A 52 4.14 15.73 6.76
N ARG A 53 5.14 16.42 6.24
CA ARG A 53 5.35 17.84 6.50
C ARG A 53 4.28 18.70 5.82
N PHE A 54 4.02 19.88 6.36
CA PHE A 54 3.11 20.90 5.80
C PHE A 54 1.66 20.44 5.60
N GLY A 55 1.19 19.43 6.36
CA GLY A 55 -0.19 18.94 6.28
C GLY A 55 -0.49 18.04 5.07
N HIS A 56 0.53 17.60 4.34
CA HIS A 56 0.41 16.55 3.32
C HIS A 56 0.62 15.19 3.95
N THR A 57 0.00 14.15 3.39
CA THR A 57 0.30 12.77 3.75
C THR A 57 1.61 12.32 3.11
N CYS A 58 2.33 11.43 3.78
CA CYS A 58 3.52 10.76 3.24
C CYS A 58 3.29 9.24 3.25
N LEU A 59 4.11 8.50 2.50
CA LEU A 59 4.23 7.05 2.65
C LEU A 59 5.39 6.74 3.59
N GLU A 60 5.13 5.85 4.54
CA GLU A 60 6.10 5.38 5.53
C GLU A 60 5.90 3.89 5.80
N LEU A 61 6.84 3.25 6.49
CA LEU A 61 6.71 1.85 6.87
C LEU A 61 5.55 1.66 7.86
N ALA A 62 4.78 0.60 7.66
CA ALA A 62 3.86 0.12 8.66
C ALA A 62 4.63 -0.39 9.88
N THR A 63 4.07 -0.20 11.05
CA THR A 63 4.59 -0.81 12.27
C THR A 63 4.36 -2.33 12.25
N ASN A 64 5.20 -3.07 12.97
CA ASN A 64 4.96 -4.49 13.17
C ASN A 64 3.60 -4.70 13.86
N SER A 65 2.87 -5.72 13.41
CA SER A 65 1.65 -6.22 14.04
C SER A 65 1.70 -7.74 14.12
N PHE A 66 0.90 -8.33 14.99
CA PHE A 66 0.80 -9.77 15.08
C PHE A 66 -0.04 -10.34 13.93
N GLU A 67 0.30 -11.55 13.50
CA GLU A 67 -0.47 -12.31 12.51
C GLU A 67 -1.13 -13.52 13.18
N VAL A 68 -2.30 -13.93 12.67
CA VAL A 68 -2.97 -15.16 13.12
C VAL A 68 -2.19 -16.35 12.61
N ASP A 69 -1.79 -17.22 13.51
CA ASP A 69 -1.15 -18.51 13.21
C ASP A 69 -1.94 -19.70 13.80
N SER A 70 -1.40 -20.91 13.68
CA SER A 70 -2.05 -22.13 14.18
C SER A 70 -2.17 -22.20 15.71
N TYR A 71 -1.42 -21.39 16.44
CA TYR A 71 -1.43 -21.30 17.89
C TYR A 71 -2.30 -20.16 18.41
N THR A 72 -2.72 -19.24 17.55
CA THR A 72 -3.49 -18.07 17.96
C THR A 72 -4.92 -18.47 18.33
N ASP A 73 -5.31 -18.27 19.58
CA ASP A 73 -6.67 -18.51 20.09
C ASP A 73 -7.56 -17.27 19.98
N LEU A 74 -7.01 -16.09 20.24
CA LEU A 74 -7.65 -14.77 20.12
C LEU A 74 -6.62 -13.78 19.57
N LEU A 75 -7.04 -12.93 18.61
CA LEU A 75 -6.29 -11.73 18.21
C LEU A 75 -7.25 -10.59 17.88
N ILE A 76 -7.08 -9.47 18.60
CA ILE A 76 -7.79 -8.21 18.36
C ILE A 76 -6.74 -7.13 18.12
N ASP A 77 -6.61 -6.67 16.89
CA ASP A 77 -5.62 -5.68 16.44
C ASP A 77 -6.20 -4.25 16.28
N PHE A 78 -7.51 -4.08 16.39
CA PHE A 78 -8.23 -2.81 16.25
C PHE A 78 -8.09 -2.10 14.89
N GLU A 79 -7.46 -2.69 13.89
CA GLU A 79 -7.15 -2.05 12.61
C GLU A 79 -8.37 -1.78 11.72
N GLU A 80 -9.42 -2.58 11.85
CA GLU A 80 -10.65 -2.41 11.08
C GLU A 80 -11.62 -1.41 11.75
N ASN A 81 -12.58 -0.91 10.97
CA ASN A 81 -13.62 -0.01 11.49
C ASN A 81 -14.58 -0.69 12.50
N ARG A 82 -14.56 -2.01 12.56
CA ARG A 82 -15.31 -2.82 13.52
C ARG A 82 -14.36 -3.75 14.24
N THR A 83 -14.27 -3.60 15.55
CA THR A 83 -13.50 -4.50 16.40
C THR A 83 -14.04 -5.91 16.29
N LYS A 84 -13.17 -6.87 15.97
CA LYS A 84 -13.47 -8.29 15.87
C LYS A 84 -12.26 -9.12 16.31
N ASP A 85 -12.50 -10.39 16.63
CA ASP A 85 -11.45 -11.39 16.73
C ASP A 85 -11.06 -11.87 15.31
N LEU A 86 -9.80 -11.80 14.98
CA LEU A 86 -9.28 -12.19 13.65
C LEU A 86 -9.22 -13.71 13.47
N THR A 87 -9.22 -14.49 14.57
CA THR A 87 -9.25 -15.97 14.50
C THR A 87 -10.65 -16.52 14.23
N GLY A 88 -11.70 -15.75 14.53
CA GLY A 88 -13.09 -16.20 14.46
C GLY A 88 -13.51 -17.13 15.61
N ASN A 89 -12.67 -17.34 16.63
CA ASN A 89 -12.98 -18.16 17.80
C ASN A 89 -13.86 -17.44 18.81
N TYR A 90 -13.85 -16.10 18.80
CA TYR A 90 -14.64 -15.27 19.72
C TYR A 90 -15.54 -14.31 18.95
N THR A 91 -16.77 -14.16 19.50
CA THR A 91 -17.71 -13.16 19.03
C THR A 91 -17.71 -11.97 20.00
N VAL A 92 -17.58 -10.76 19.48
CA VAL A 92 -17.74 -9.52 20.24
C VAL A 92 -19.23 -9.31 20.49
N GLU A 93 -19.69 -9.49 21.74
CA GLU A 93 -21.07 -9.29 22.13
C GLU A 93 -21.35 -7.83 22.46
N GLU A 94 -20.42 -7.17 23.15
CA GLU A 94 -20.50 -5.76 23.50
C GLU A 94 -19.15 -5.09 23.21
N ASN A 95 -19.20 -3.90 22.61
CA ASN A 95 -18.03 -3.06 22.37
C ASN A 95 -18.32 -1.62 22.77
N HIS A 96 -17.66 -1.17 23.81
CA HIS A 96 -17.70 0.19 24.32
C HIS A 96 -16.35 0.90 24.22
N LEU A 97 -15.33 0.28 23.57
CA LEU A 97 -14.07 0.93 23.24
C LEU A 97 -14.27 1.88 22.04
N TYR A 98 -13.59 2.99 22.08
CA TYR A 98 -13.46 3.89 20.93
C TYR A 98 -12.25 3.48 20.11
N LEU A 99 -12.38 3.47 18.79
CA LEU A 99 -11.22 3.36 17.91
C LEU A 99 -10.50 4.71 17.87
N SER A 100 -9.19 4.68 18.02
CA SER A 100 -8.32 5.85 18.00
C SER A 100 -7.29 5.70 16.89
N ASP A 101 -7.02 6.78 16.15
CA ASP A 101 -5.94 6.85 15.17
C ASP A 101 -4.56 7.00 15.85
N LYS A 102 -4.52 7.06 17.18
CA LYS A 102 -3.29 6.96 17.96
C LYS A 102 -2.97 5.47 18.15
N ALA A 103 -2.45 4.86 17.09
CA ALA A 103 -2.02 3.48 17.13
C ALA A 103 -0.85 3.30 18.09
N ILE A 104 -0.82 2.14 18.70
CA ILE A 104 0.33 1.63 19.47
C ILE A 104 1.16 0.75 18.56
N MET A 105 0.49 -0.13 17.85
CA MET A 105 0.95 -0.92 16.72
C MET A 105 0.01 -0.63 15.54
N GLY A 106 0.46 -0.81 14.29
CA GLY A 106 -0.39 -0.56 13.13
C GLY A 106 -0.93 0.87 12.98
N LYS A 107 -2.21 1.02 12.67
CA LYS A 107 -2.88 2.32 12.39
C LYS A 107 -3.87 2.75 13.45
N LYS A 108 -4.45 1.81 14.18
CA LYS A 108 -5.52 2.09 15.15
C LYS A 108 -5.31 1.31 16.44
N SER A 109 -5.88 1.80 17.51
CA SER A 109 -5.91 1.13 18.81
C SER A 109 -7.28 1.27 19.45
N GLY A 110 -7.58 0.42 20.44
CA GLY A 110 -8.73 0.54 21.32
C GLY A 110 -8.47 1.57 22.42
N MET A 111 -9.34 2.57 22.57
CA MET A 111 -9.26 3.54 23.65
C MET A 111 -10.40 3.30 24.63
N SER A 112 -10.03 2.98 25.87
CA SER A 112 -10.92 2.92 27.01
C SER A 112 -10.82 4.21 27.83
N ARG A 113 -11.95 4.80 28.21
CA ARG A 113 -11.96 6.09 28.92
C ARG A 113 -12.27 5.97 30.40
N ASN A 114 -12.99 4.91 30.81
CA ASN A 114 -13.42 4.72 32.17
C ASN A 114 -14.11 3.37 32.37
N ARG A 115 -14.65 3.18 33.55
CA ARG A 115 -15.43 2.00 33.96
C ARG A 115 -16.63 1.74 33.04
N GLY A 116 -16.75 0.48 32.56
CA GLY A 116 -17.82 0.06 31.67
C GLY A 116 -17.60 0.36 30.20
N SER A 117 -16.37 0.71 29.82
CA SER A 117 -15.99 1.03 28.42
C SER A 117 -15.15 -0.05 27.74
N GLY A 118 -15.32 -1.32 28.09
CA GLY A 118 -14.55 -2.43 27.57
C GLY A 118 -15.23 -3.21 26.44
N LEU A 119 -14.62 -4.36 26.12
CA LEU A 119 -15.16 -5.38 25.23
C LEU A 119 -15.67 -6.56 26.04
N VAL A 120 -16.76 -7.18 25.59
CA VAL A 120 -17.28 -8.44 26.12
C VAL A 120 -17.28 -9.47 24.99
N LEU A 121 -16.53 -10.56 25.18
CA LEU A 121 -16.33 -11.61 24.20
C LEU A 121 -16.96 -12.92 24.65
N SER A 122 -17.57 -13.66 23.72
CA SER A 122 -18.05 -15.02 23.92
C SER A 122 -17.30 -15.99 23.02
N GLY A 123 -16.57 -16.93 23.61
CA GLY A 123 -15.82 -17.95 22.88
C GLY A 123 -16.72 -19.03 22.31
N ASN A 124 -16.35 -19.64 21.17
CA ASN A 124 -16.95 -20.85 20.65
C ASN A 124 -16.23 -22.10 21.18
N GLU A 125 -16.62 -23.29 20.75
CA GLU A 125 -16.03 -24.56 21.20
C GLU A 125 -14.55 -24.75 20.83
N ASN A 126 -14.04 -23.95 19.86
CA ASN A 126 -12.63 -23.97 19.45
C ASN A 126 -11.78 -23.07 20.34
N SER A 127 -12.36 -22.17 21.12
CA SER A 127 -11.62 -21.22 21.96
C SER A 127 -11.28 -21.79 23.35
N ILE A 128 -10.23 -21.25 23.97
CA ILE A 128 -9.82 -21.64 25.34
C ILE A 128 -10.97 -21.39 26.34
N PHE A 129 -11.61 -20.23 26.29
CA PHE A 129 -12.66 -19.83 27.24
C PHE A 129 -14.09 -20.21 26.80
N GLY A 130 -14.23 -20.87 25.66
CA GLY A 130 -15.52 -21.32 25.12
C GLY A 130 -15.87 -22.78 25.43
N ARG A 131 -14.97 -23.53 26.05
CA ARG A 131 -15.18 -24.95 26.43
C ARG A 131 -14.54 -25.26 27.77
N GLU A 132 -15.07 -26.28 28.45
CA GLU A 132 -14.50 -26.84 29.68
C GLU A 132 -13.37 -27.82 29.36
N GLY A 133 -12.30 -27.82 30.15
CA GLY A 133 -11.25 -28.83 30.07
C GLY A 133 -9.83 -28.33 30.32
N ILE A 134 -8.85 -29.18 30.02
CA ILE A 134 -7.43 -28.84 30.12
C ILE A 134 -7.07 -27.89 28.99
N VAL A 135 -6.33 -26.84 29.33
CA VAL A 135 -5.93 -25.78 28.39
C VAL A 135 -4.60 -26.08 27.72
N GLY A 136 -3.68 -26.75 28.41
CA GLY A 136 -2.30 -26.90 27.96
C GLY A 136 -1.45 -25.65 28.23
N SER A 137 -0.36 -25.53 27.50
CA SER A 137 0.44 -24.28 27.50
C SER A 137 -0.35 -23.14 26.88
N PHE A 138 -0.23 -21.95 27.45
CA PHE A 138 -0.90 -20.75 26.93
C PHE A 138 -0.10 -19.47 27.19
N SER A 139 -0.37 -18.44 26.42
CA SER A 139 0.06 -17.07 26.71
C SER A 139 -1.06 -16.05 26.49
N ILE A 140 -1.00 -14.96 27.24
CA ILE A 140 -1.87 -13.79 27.12
C ILE A 140 -0.95 -12.59 26.98
N ASP A 141 -1.03 -11.88 25.88
CA ASP A 141 -0.19 -10.70 25.65
C ASP A 141 -0.99 -9.55 25.02
N PHE A 142 -0.56 -8.33 25.33
CA PHE A 142 -1.19 -7.11 24.88
C PHE A 142 -0.27 -5.90 25.06
N TRP A 143 -0.52 -4.87 24.28
CA TRP A 143 0.08 -3.56 24.46
C TRP A 143 -0.85 -2.65 25.24
N ILE A 144 -0.31 -1.82 26.14
CA ILE A 144 -1.04 -0.75 26.82
C ILE A 144 -0.28 0.56 26.86
N CYS A 145 -1.07 1.64 26.91
CA CYS A 145 -0.58 2.98 27.20
C CYS A 145 -1.57 3.62 28.21
N PRO A 146 -1.37 3.43 29.54
CA PRO A 146 -2.30 3.92 30.54
C PRO A 146 -2.31 5.44 30.58
N THR A 147 -3.49 6.04 30.68
CA THR A 147 -3.65 7.49 30.90
C THR A 147 -3.84 7.80 32.37
N SER A 148 -4.43 6.86 33.14
CA SER A 148 -4.46 6.85 34.60
C SER A 148 -3.93 5.52 35.12
N MET A 149 -3.67 5.43 36.40
CA MET A 149 -3.18 4.21 37.06
C MET A 149 -3.84 4.08 38.44
N GLU A 150 -5.17 4.09 38.42
CA GLU A 150 -5.92 3.94 39.68
C GLU A 150 -5.91 2.49 40.14
N ASN A 151 -5.74 2.29 41.44
CA ASN A 151 -5.85 0.95 42.01
C ASN A 151 -7.23 0.35 41.72
N GLY A 152 -7.24 -0.87 41.17
CA GLY A 152 -8.47 -1.57 40.85
C GLY A 152 -8.96 -1.34 39.42
N GLU A 153 -8.22 -0.59 38.56
CA GLU A 153 -8.44 -0.65 37.12
C GLU A 153 -8.17 -2.06 36.62
N VAL A 154 -9.05 -2.58 35.73
CA VAL A 154 -9.02 -3.97 35.23
C VAL A 154 -8.87 -3.97 33.73
N LEU A 155 -7.84 -4.67 33.24
CA LEU A 155 -7.54 -4.83 31.82
C LEU A 155 -8.14 -6.10 31.22
N LEU A 156 -8.14 -7.20 32.00
CA LEU A 156 -8.74 -8.46 31.57
C LEU A 156 -9.43 -9.12 32.76
N ASN A 157 -10.63 -9.65 32.54
CA ASN A 157 -11.38 -10.36 33.54
C ASN A 157 -12.12 -11.54 32.93
N TRP A 158 -11.92 -12.71 33.47
CA TRP A 158 -12.66 -13.92 33.14
C TRP A 158 -13.09 -14.62 34.46
N ARG A 159 -14.36 -14.93 34.59
CA ARG A 159 -14.91 -15.59 35.76
C ARG A 159 -15.74 -16.79 35.32
N SER A 160 -15.46 -17.94 35.92
CA SER A 160 -16.14 -19.19 35.62
C SER A 160 -16.31 -20.02 36.88
N SER A 161 -16.76 -21.23 36.71
CA SER A 161 -16.81 -22.25 37.75
C SER A 161 -16.47 -23.62 37.19
N LEU A 162 -15.85 -24.45 38.03
CA LEU A 162 -15.53 -25.83 37.74
C LEU A 162 -16.25 -26.73 38.69
N ASN A 163 -16.94 -27.77 38.20
CA ASN A 163 -17.56 -28.78 39.01
C ASN A 163 -16.51 -29.82 39.42
N VAL A 164 -16.23 -29.93 40.71
CA VAL A 164 -15.27 -30.89 41.24
C VAL A 164 -16.01 -31.78 42.23
N GLN A 165 -16.30 -33.01 41.82
CA GLN A 165 -17.15 -33.95 42.60
C GLN A 165 -18.48 -33.31 43.01
N ASP A 166 -18.75 -33.15 44.32
CA ASP A 166 -19.99 -32.60 44.84
C ASP A 166 -19.90 -31.08 45.18
N SER A 167 -18.88 -30.40 44.69
CA SER A 167 -18.65 -28.98 44.98
C SER A 167 -18.41 -28.16 43.71
N VAL A 168 -18.79 -26.87 43.79
CA VAL A 168 -18.50 -25.89 42.72
C VAL A 168 -17.34 -25.04 43.18
N VAL A 169 -16.30 -25.00 42.37
CA VAL A 169 -15.10 -24.16 42.58
C VAL A 169 -15.16 -22.97 41.64
N TYR A 170 -15.14 -21.78 42.18
CA TYR A 170 -15.10 -20.55 41.37
C TYR A 170 -13.72 -20.30 40.84
N GLN A 171 -13.64 -19.94 39.58
CA GLN A 171 -12.39 -19.64 38.84
C GLN A 171 -12.32 -18.17 38.44
N LEU A 172 -11.11 -17.62 38.47
CA LEU A 172 -10.84 -16.24 38.08
C LEU A 172 -9.53 -16.13 37.33
N ILE A 173 -9.53 -15.40 36.23
CA ILE A 173 -8.32 -14.80 35.64
C ILE A 173 -8.57 -13.30 35.63
N ASN A 174 -7.76 -12.55 36.36
CA ASN A 174 -7.88 -11.11 36.47
C ASN A 174 -6.51 -10.43 36.32
N ILE A 175 -6.47 -9.44 35.42
CA ILE A 175 -5.30 -8.58 35.22
C ILE A 175 -5.72 -7.17 35.59
N SER A 176 -5.12 -6.60 36.62
CA SER A 176 -5.52 -5.31 37.18
C SER A 176 -4.33 -4.45 37.60
N ILE A 177 -4.57 -3.15 37.74
CA ILE A 177 -3.58 -2.21 38.26
C ILE A 177 -3.62 -2.22 39.78
N TYR A 178 -2.49 -2.47 40.40
CA TYR A 178 -2.29 -2.42 41.84
C TYR A 178 -0.94 -1.77 42.19
N LYS A 179 -0.97 -0.70 42.95
CA LYS A 179 0.22 0.08 43.35
C LYS A 179 1.08 0.49 42.15
N ASN A 180 0.45 1.01 41.13
CA ASN A 180 1.09 1.44 39.86
C ASN A 180 1.79 0.30 39.07
N LYS A 181 1.40 -0.96 39.28
CA LYS A 181 1.94 -2.14 38.60
C LYS A 181 0.80 -3.01 38.11
N LEU A 182 1.05 -3.87 37.12
CA LEU A 182 0.09 -4.93 36.82
C LEU A 182 0.20 -6.04 37.87
N LYS A 183 -0.96 -6.48 38.31
CA LYS A 183 -1.18 -7.66 39.14
C LYS A 183 -2.00 -8.66 38.33
N TYR A 184 -1.50 -9.88 38.23
CA TYR A 184 -2.21 -11.03 37.69
C TYR A 184 -2.70 -11.91 38.85
N VAL A 185 -3.95 -12.33 38.78
CA VAL A 185 -4.55 -13.27 39.72
C VAL A 185 -5.20 -14.41 38.94
N LEU A 186 -4.73 -15.63 39.18
CA LEU A 186 -5.31 -16.84 38.62
C LEU A 186 -5.80 -17.71 39.79
N SER A 187 -7.12 -17.69 40.04
CA SER A 187 -7.74 -18.44 41.11
C SER A 187 -8.30 -19.76 40.61
N ASN A 188 -7.88 -20.87 41.23
CA ASN A 188 -8.33 -22.23 40.91
C ASN A 188 -8.19 -22.66 39.47
N ILE A 189 -7.22 -22.09 38.77
CA ILE A 189 -6.89 -22.44 37.36
C ILE A 189 -6.05 -23.71 37.29
N PHE A 190 -5.17 -23.92 38.27
CA PHE A 190 -4.24 -25.05 38.30
C PHE A 190 -4.83 -26.19 39.15
N ASN A 191 -5.25 -27.28 38.48
CA ASN A 191 -5.93 -28.40 39.14
C ASN A 191 -5.03 -29.10 40.16
N GLY A 192 -5.52 -29.18 41.41
CA GLY A 192 -4.78 -29.75 42.54
C GLY A 192 -3.83 -28.77 43.26
N TYR A 193 -3.68 -27.54 42.79
CA TYR A 193 -2.94 -26.50 43.49
C TYR A 193 -3.81 -25.88 44.60
N THR A 194 -3.39 -26.06 45.86
CA THR A 194 -4.18 -25.63 47.05
C THR A 194 -3.46 -24.56 47.89
N LYS A 195 -2.23 -24.17 47.54
CA LYS A 195 -1.54 -23.06 48.25
C LYS A 195 -2.33 -21.75 47.99
N ASN A 196 -2.34 -20.89 49.03
CA ASN A 196 -3.07 -19.59 49.00
C ASN A 196 -4.54 -19.71 48.56
N ASN A 197 -5.23 -20.76 48.99
CA ASN A 197 -6.61 -21.05 48.59
C ASN A 197 -6.81 -21.25 47.06
N GLY A 198 -5.77 -21.72 46.37
CA GLY A 198 -5.81 -21.92 44.93
C GLY A 198 -5.43 -20.68 44.11
N ASP A 199 -5.02 -19.58 44.75
CA ASP A 199 -4.64 -18.35 44.08
C ASP A 199 -3.15 -18.34 43.69
N VAL A 200 -2.89 -18.01 42.43
CA VAL A 200 -1.57 -17.72 41.89
C VAL A 200 -1.53 -16.25 41.53
N GLU A 201 -0.64 -15.51 42.22
CA GLU A 201 -0.47 -14.09 41.99
C GLU A 201 0.90 -13.79 41.44
N LEU A 202 0.95 -12.98 40.35
CA LEU A 202 2.19 -12.42 39.79
C LEU A 202 2.10 -10.89 39.80
N TYR A 203 3.24 -10.24 39.99
CA TYR A 203 3.34 -8.80 40.12
C TYR A 203 4.43 -8.25 39.22
N GLY A 204 4.19 -7.09 38.61
CA GLY A 204 5.26 -6.34 37.97
C GLY A 204 6.31 -5.87 38.99
N PHE A 205 7.58 -5.93 38.62
CA PHE A 205 8.66 -5.32 39.38
C PHE A 205 8.69 -3.82 39.16
N ASP A 206 8.65 -3.41 37.88
CA ASP A 206 8.67 -2.01 37.48
C ASP A 206 7.27 -1.36 37.54
N ASN A 207 7.24 -0.05 37.82
CA ASN A 207 6.02 0.73 37.82
C ASN A 207 5.59 1.05 36.38
N LEU A 208 4.29 0.96 36.11
CA LEU A 208 3.70 1.56 34.93
C LEU A 208 3.95 3.09 34.93
N ILE A 209 4.09 3.66 33.76
CA ILE A 209 4.30 5.10 33.59
C ILE A 209 3.14 5.64 32.74
N PRO A 210 2.38 6.66 33.18
CA PRO A 210 1.31 7.26 32.40
C PRO A 210 1.80 7.73 31.03
N ASN A 211 0.98 7.49 30.00
CA ASN A 211 1.25 7.84 28.60
C ASN A 211 2.51 7.19 28.01
N LYS A 212 3.08 6.18 28.68
CA LYS A 212 4.17 5.37 28.16
C LYS A 212 3.65 4.01 27.71
N LEU A 213 4.03 3.63 26.52
CA LEU A 213 3.74 2.35 25.91
C LEU A 213 4.51 1.23 26.57
N SER A 214 3.89 0.09 26.82
CA SER A 214 4.53 -1.16 27.26
C SER A 214 3.78 -2.38 26.75
N HIS A 215 4.54 -3.43 26.44
CA HIS A 215 4.03 -4.76 26.10
C HIS A 215 4.08 -5.66 27.34
N HIS A 216 3.03 -6.40 27.57
CA HIS A 216 2.87 -7.28 28.71
C HIS A 216 2.52 -8.69 28.27
N THR A 217 3.23 -9.68 28.76
CA THR A 217 3.02 -11.09 28.44
C THR A 217 2.94 -11.92 29.72
N LEU A 218 1.84 -12.66 29.87
CA LEU A 218 1.72 -13.77 30.82
C LEU A 218 1.82 -15.07 30.05
N SER A 219 2.65 -16.03 30.47
CA SER A 219 2.74 -17.35 29.84
C SER A 219 2.82 -18.47 30.85
N TYR A 220 2.24 -19.61 30.48
CA TYR A 220 2.30 -20.87 31.22
C TYR A 220 2.80 -21.98 30.30
N ASN A 221 3.78 -22.74 30.76
CA ASN A 221 4.33 -23.91 30.09
C ASN A 221 3.91 -25.19 30.84
N GLU A 222 3.13 -26.07 30.19
CA GLU A 222 2.64 -27.31 30.79
C GLU A 222 3.72 -28.40 30.92
N GLU A 223 4.83 -28.32 30.20
CA GLU A 223 5.89 -29.33 30.28
C GLU A 223 6.75 -29.19 31.52
N ASN A 224 6.95 -27.98 32.03
CA ASN A 224 7.80 -27.70 33.18
C ASN A 224 7.05 -27.01 34.35
N GLY A 225 5.76 -26.63 34.13
CA GLY A 225 4.92 -25.97 35.12
C GLY A 225 5.33 -24.55 35.45
N ILE A 226 6.09 -23.89 34.58
CA ILE A 226 6.53 -22.51 34.78
C ILE A 226 5.40 -21.56 34.32
N ILE A 227 5.09 -20.56 35.14
CA ILE A 227 4.28 -19.42 34.78
C ILE A 227 5.12 -18.16 34.95
N GLU A 228 5.19 -17.34 33.89
CA GLU A 228 6.03 -16.15 33.81
C GLU A 228 5.20 -14.92 33.45
N TYR A 229 5.59 -13.78 34.00
CA TYR A 229 5.16 -12.47 33.60
C TYR A 229 6.32 -11.64 33.11
N ARG A 230 6.19 -11.05 31.90
CA ARG A 230 7.21 -10.22 31.25
C ARG A 230 6.66 -8.87 30.84
N VAL A 231 7.53 -7.86 30.88
CA VAL A 231 7.26 -6.51 30.35
C VAL A 231 8.33 -6.17 29.32
N ASN A 232 7.92 -5.84 28.10
CA ASN A 232 8.84 -5.59 26.97
C ASN A 232 9.89 -6.71 26.81
N GLY A 233 9.47 -7.98 26.98
CA GLY A 233 10.32 -9.16 26.89
C GLY A 233 11.19 -9.42 28.14
N VAL A 234 11.26 -8.51 29.11
CA VAL A 234 12.04 -8.68 30.34
C VAL A 234 11.21 -9.39 31.40
N LEU A 235 11.77 -10.41 32.03
CA LEU A 235 11.12 -11.18 33.10
C LEU A 235 10.90 -10.28 34.33
N GLU A 236 9.63 -10.20 34.78
CA GLU A 236 9.22 -9.43 35.95
C GLU A 236 8.89 -10.32 37.16
N ASP A 237 8.19 -11.44 36.93
CA ASP A 237 7.85 -12.42 37.98
C ASP A 237 7.77 -13.84 37.42
N ILE A 238 8.07 -14.84 38.24
CA ILE A 238 8.03 -16.26 37.89
C ILE A 238 7.48 -17.09 39.05
N LYS A 239 6.62 -18.07 38.72
CA LYS A 239 6.09 -19.05 39.66
C LYS A 239 6.18 -20.46 39.06
N TYR A 240 6.24 -21.45 39.93
CA TYR A 240 6.30 -22.86 39.53
C TYR A 240 5.01 -23.57 39.98
N MET A 241 4.22 -23.98 39.00
CA MET A 241 2.98 -24.76 39.21
C MET A 241 3.31 -26.23 39.30
N THR A 242 4.14 -26.58 40.29
CA THR A 242 4.62 -27.93 40.59
C THR A 242 4.42 -28.26 42.07
N THR A 243 4.37 -29.54 42.40
CA THR A 243 4.21 -30.01 43.78
C THR A 243 5.33 -29.56 44.71
N THR A 244 6.53 -29.35 44.17
CA THR A 244 7.69 -28.85 44.91
C THR A 244 7.76 -27.33 44.97
N GLY A 245 7.06 -26.61 44.08
CA GLY A 245 7.20 -25.17 43.90
C GLY A 245 8.52 -24.73 43.28
N LYS A 246 9.19 -25.65 42.56
CA LYS A 246 10.45 -25.46 41.82
C LYS A 246 10.37 -26.20 40.50
N GLU A 247 11.42 -26.19 39.68
CA GLU A 247 11.48 -26.86 38.37
C GLU A 247 11.30 -28.39 38.40
N SER A 248 11.26 -28.99 39.56
CA SER A 248 11.06 -30.45 39.74
C SER A 248 9.75 -30.76 40.47
N GLY A 249 9.13 -31.91 40.17
CA GLY A 249 7.92 -32.38 40.80
C GLY A 249 6.79 -32.56 39.76
N SER A 250 5.65 -33.07 40.25
CA SER A 250 4.46 -33.21 39.39
C SER A 250 3.86 -31.83 39.10
N ILE A 251 3.46 -31.62 37.87
CA ILE A 251 2.92 -30.36 37.40
C ILE A 251 1.41 -30.30 37.69
N TYR A 252 0.89 -29.15 38.09
CA TYR A 252 -0.52 -28.85 38.19
C TYR A 252 -1.05 -28.37 36.85
N PRO A 253 -1.83 -29.15 36.11
CA PRO A 253 -2.32 -28.74 34.78
C PRO A 253 -3.30 -27.58 34.91
N ALA A 254 -3.26 -26.65 33.94
CA ALA A 254 -4.21 -25.58 33.82
C ALA A 254 -5.55 -26.13 33.28
N VAL A 255 -6.65 -25.80 33.97
CA VAL A 255 -8.01 -26.25 33.63
C VAL A 255 -8.97 -25.06 33.68
N VAL A 256 -9.82 -24.95 32.67
CA VAL A 256 -10.92 -23.99 32.63
C VAL A 256 -12.25 -24.71 32.80
N GLY A 257 -13.16 -24.10 33.53
CA GLY A 257 -14.49 -24.61 33.81
C GLY A 257 -15.52 -24.27 32.74
N VAL A 258 -16.75 -24.10 33.13
CA VAL A 258 -17.85 -23.87 32.19
C VAL A 258 -17.60 -22.61 31.35
N LYS A 259 -18.07 -22.62 30.10
CA LYS A 259 -18.01 -21.49 29.20
C LYS A 259 -18.45 -20.20 29.88
N ALA A 260 -17.61 -19.17 29.78
CA ALA A 260 -17.88 -17.85 30.37
C ALA A 260 -17.36 -16.74 29.47
N LYS A 261 -17.91 -15.55 29.67
CA LYS A 261 -17.51 -14.35 28.91
C LYS A 261 -16.13 -13.88 29.33
N LEU A 262 -15.34 -13.42 28.34
CA LEU A 262 -14.07 -12.76 28.55
C LEU A 262 -14.29 -11.25 28.41
N GLU A 263 -13.88 -10.47 29.40
CA GLU A 263 -13.98 -9.03 29.42
C GLU A 263 -12.59 -8.41 29.23
N ILE A 264 -12.46 -7.49 28.28
CA ILE A 264 -11.23 -6.73 28.01
C ILE A 264 -11.51 -5.27 28.35
N CYS A 265 -10.66 -4.67 29.19
CA CYS A 265 -10.77 -3.29 29.67
C CYS A 265 -12.13 -2.95 30.33
N PRO A 266 -12.75 -3.82 31.17
CA PRO A 266 -14.04 -3.51 31.77
C PRO A 266 -13.99 -2.29 32.71
N ASN A 267 -12.82 -1.93 33.22
CA ASN A 267 -12.57 -0.77 34.07
C ASN A 267 -11.13 -0.30 33.90
N TYR A 268 -10.83 0.36 32.77
CA TYR A 268 -9.48 0.82 32.45
C TYR A 268 -9.54 2.18 31.77
N SER A 269 -8.50 3.00 31.94
CA SER A 269 -8.36 4.30 31.29
C SER A 269 -7.02 4.37 30.55
N GLY A 270 -7.08 4.30 29.23
CA GLY A 270 -5.89 4.30 28.39
C GLY A 270 -6.14 3.66 27.03
N PHE A 271 -5.06 3.37 26.35
CA PHE A 271 -5.06 2.68 25.06
C PHE A 271 -4.66 1.22 25.27
N ILE A 272 -5.29 0.34 24.50
CA ILE A 272 -4.97 -1.09 24.42
C ILE A 272 -4.88 -1.50 22.96
N ASP A 273 -3.94 -2.39 22.63
CA ASP A 273 -3.71 -2.82 21.28
C ASP A 273 -3.16 -4.25 21.22
N ASP A 274 -3.34 -4.91 20.07
CA ASP A 274 -2.85 -6.25 19.79
C ASP A 274 -3.08 -7.24 20.94
N VAL A 275 -4.34 -7.33 21.41
CA VAL A 275 -4.72 -8.29 22.46
C VAL A 275 -4.70 -9.69 21.88
N ARG A 276 -3.80 -10.53 22.39
CA ARG A 276 -3.61 -11.88 21.88
C ARG A 276 -3.63 -12.93 22.98
N ILE A 277 -4.22 -14.08 22.68
CA ILE A 277 -4.17 -15.31 23.48
C ILE A 277 -3.67 -16.42 22.56
N ASN A 278 -2.65 -17.15 23.01
CA ASN A 278 -2.08 -18.27 22.25
C ASN A 278 -2.17 -19.57 23.03
N ARG A 279 -2.18 -20.70 22.29
CA ARG A 279 -2.17 -22.08 22.79
C ARG A 279 -0.75 -22.64 22.91
N CYS A 280 0.21 -21.80 23.18
CA CYS A 280 1.59 -22.14 23.43
C CYS A 280 2.13 -21.22 24.51
N ASP A 281 3.16 -21.69 25.21
CA ASP A 281 3.90 -20.78 26.06
C ASP A 281 4.72 -19.80 25.21
N SER A 282 5.03 -18.65 25.78
CA SER A 282 5.83 -17.64 25.10
C SER A 282 7.28 -18.09 24.86
N ASN A 283 7.78 -19.14 25.55
CA ASN A 283 9.16 -19.60 25.41
C ASN A 283 9.37 -20.53 24.20
N SER A 284 8.42 -21.41 23.87
CA SER A 284 8.50 -22.27 22.68
C SER A 284 8.37 -21.47 21.38
N ASN A 285 7.79 -20.29 21.42
CA ASN A 285 7.63 -19.37 20.30
C ASN A 285 8.21 -17.97 20.55
N MET A 286 8.94 -17.76 21.68
CA MET A 286 9.47 -16.43 22.04
C MET A 286 10.34 -15.83 20.94
N ASN A 287 11.17 -16.64 20.28
CA ASN A 287 11.97 -16.15 19.17
C ASN A 287 11.09 -15.67 18.02
N LYS A 288 10.06 -16.43 17.64
CA LYS A 288 9.15 -16.06 16.57
C LYS A 288 8.24 -14.89 16.95
N ILE A 289 7.69 -14.89 18.17
CA ILE A 289 6.87 -13.79 18.71
C ILE A 289 7.72 -12.51 18.84
N ALA A 290 8.97 -12.65 19.30
CA ALA A 290 9.89 -11.55 19.47
C ALA A 290 10.45 -11.06 18.12
N GLU A 291 10.69 -11.95 17.18
CA GLU A 291 11.06 -11.59 15.79
C GLU A 291 9.90 -10.88 15.10
N ASP A 292 8.69 -11.45 15.15
CA ASP A 292 7.50 -10.88 14.52
C ASP A 292 7.10 -9.53 15.15
N ALA A 293 7.24 -9.37 16.45
CA ALA A 293 6.91 -8.15 17.17
C ALA A 293 8.12 -7.22 17.42
N GLY A 294 9.31 -7.62 16.99
CA GLY A 294 10.55 -6.86 17.21
C GLY A 294 10.97 -6.71 18.67
N PHE A 295 10.47 -7.56 19.61
CA PHE A 295 10.74 -7.42 21.05
C PHE A 295 12.19 -7.69 21.42
N LEU A 296 12.84 -8.68 20.81
CA LEU A 296 14.24 -8.97 21.06
C LEU A 296 15.14 -7.77 20.74
N HIS A 297 14.75 -6.98 19.75
CA HIS A 297 15.51 -5.83 19.27
C HIS A 297 14.79 -4.49 19.43
N ARG A 298 13.62 -4.45 20.10
CA ARG A 298 12.74 -3.27 20.17
C ARG A 298 12.39 -2.72 18.78
N SER A 299 12.31 -3.59 17.79
CA SER A 299 11.97 -3.20 16.43
C SER A 299 10.49 -2.79 16.35
N VAL A 300 10.26 -1.57 15.91
CA VAL A 300 8.91 -1.03 15.67
C VAL A 300 8.47 -1.33 14.24
N TYR A 301 9.42 -1.41 13.31
CA TYR A 301 9.20 -1.65 11.89
C TYR A 301 9.81 -2.96 11.45
N LYS A 302 9.22 -3.66 10.46
CA LYS A 302 9.80 -4.86 9.86
C LYS A 302 11.16 -4.53 9.25
N VAL A 303 12.23 -5.25 9.65
CA VAL A 303 13.60 -5.03 9.15
C VAL A 303 13.71 -5.30 7.65
N SER A 304 12.86 -6.18 7.11
CA SER A 304 12.74 -6.41 5.66
C SER A 304 12.27 -5.20 4.88
N GLY A 305 11.76 -4.17 5.57
CA GLY A 305 11.23 -2.99 4.93
C GLY A 305 9.82 -3.18 4.35
N GLY A 306 9.45 -2.29 3.43
CA GLY A 306 8.18 -2.34 2.72
C GLY A 306 8.32 -1.80 1.31
N ARG A 307 7.39 -2.15 0.42
CA ARG A 307 7.37 -1.78 -0.98
C ARG A 307 6.01 -1.21 -1.40
N PHE A 308 6.03 -0.21 -2.27
CA PHE A 308 4.82 0.24 -2.96
C PHE A 308 5.06 0.38 -4.47
N GLU A 309 3.97 0.30 -5.23
CA GLU A 309 3.98 0.49 -6.67
C GLU A 309 2.83 1.40 -7.11
N SER A 310 3.13 2.33 -8.03
CA SER A 310 2.08 3.14 -8.66
C SER A 310 1.28 2.32 -9.67
N VAL A 311 0.15 2.87 -10.13
CA VAL A 311 -0.46 2.41 -11.39
C VAL A 311 0.47 2.73 -12.57
N PRO A 312 0.37 2.02 -13.71
CA PRO A 312 0.99 2.44 -14.96
C PRO A 312 0.44 3.80 -15.41
N ILE A 313 1.30 4.80 -15.51
CA ILE A 313 0.96 6.18 -15.87
C ILE A 313 0.97 6.28 -17.39
N LEU A 314 -0.19 6.58 -17.97
CA LEU A 314 -0.35 6.77 -19.41
C LEU A 314 0.25 8.11 -19.83
N THR A 315 1.14 8.08 -20.81
CA THR A 315 1.72 9.26 -21.46
C THR A 315 1.40 9.23 -22.98
N LYS A 316 2.26 9.79 -23.80
CA LYS A 316 2.19 9.63 -25.28
C LYS A 316 3.17 8.54 -25.74
N ALA A 317 2.84 7.83 -26.80
CA ALA A 317 3.73 6.83 -27.37
C ALA A 317 5.08 7.45 -27.76
N GLY A 318 6.17 6.73 -27.47
CA GLY A 318 7.53 7.22 -27.69
C GLY A 318 7.96 8.31 -26.71
N SER A 319 7.24 8.54 -25.61
CA SER A 319 7.71 9.42 -24.53
C SER A 319 9.01 8.91 -23.92
N VAL A 320 9.85 9.84 -23.50
CA VAL A 320 11.14 9.56 -22.85
C VAL A 320 11.08 10.05 -21.42
N LEU A 321 11.29 9.17 -20.45
CA LEU A 321 11.40 9.54 -19.05
C LEU A 321 12.79 10.13 -18.80
N ASN A 322 12.86 11.40 -18.44
CA ASN A 322 14.12 12.12 -18.27
C ASN A 322 14.70 11.95 -16.87
N SER A 323 13.85 12.00 -15.85
CA SER A 323 14.22 11.83 -14.44
C SER A 323 12.99 11.55 -13.60
N VAL A 324 13.22 10.99 -12.41
CA VAL A 324 12.23 10.90 -11.34
C VAL A 324 12.78 11.66 -10.14
N THR A 325 12.06 12.67 -9.70
CA THR A 325 12.38 13.40 -8.46
C THR A 325 11.40 12.99 -7.36
N ALA A 326 11.83 13.03 -6.10
CA ALA A 326 10.98 12.72 -4.97
C ALA A 326 11.33 13.61 -3.77
N GLU A 327 10.31 14.06 -3.03
CA GLU A 327 10.51 14.68 -1.74
C GLU A 327 10.54 13.59 -0.67
N MET A 328 11.72 13.35 -0.12
CA MET A 328 12.00 12.27 0.82
C MET A 328 12.63 12.79 2.09
N TYR A 329 12.29 12.16 3.22
CA TYR A 329 13.03 12.29 4.46
C TYR A 329 13.67 10.94 4.79
N VAL A 330 15.00 10.88 4.75
CA VAL A 330 15.79 9.67 4.95
C VAL A 330 16.66 9.86 6.19
N PRO A 331 16.19 9.45 7.38
CA PRO A 331 16.98 9.48 8.62
C PRO A 331 18.26 8.66 8.50
N ALA A 332 19.21 8.89 9.41
CA ALA A 332 20.44 8.11 9.48
C ALA A 332 20.14 6.60 9.57
N GLN A 333 20.89 5.79 8.83
CA GLN A 333 20.79 4.33 8.76
C GLN A 333 19.49 3.79 8.13
N THR A 334 18.59 4.64 7.65
CA THR A 334 17.44 4.22 6.83
C THR A 334 17.77 4.35 5.35
N ALA A 335 16.97 3.71 4.49
CA ALA A 335 17.16 3.82 3.04
C ALA A 335 15.83 3.85 2.29
N ILE A 336 15.87 4.48 1.10
CA ILE A 336 14.81 4.42 0.09
C ILE A 336 15.46 4.08 -1.24
N GLN A 337 15.00 3.02 -1.89
CA GLN A 337 15.38 2.68 -3.25
C GLN A 337 14.20 2.89 -4.19
N LEU A 338 14.39 3.75 -5.18
CA LEU A 338 13.38 4.00 -6.22
C LEU A 338 13.62 3.08 -7.42
N TYR A 339 12.53 2.73 -8.09
CA TYR A 339 12.53 1.92 -9.31
C TYR A 339 11.58 2.51 -10.33
N VAL A 340 11.90 2.30 -11.60
CA VAL A 340 11.01 2.61 -12.72
C VAL A 340 10.93 1.42 -13.67
N ARG A 341 9.82 1.31 -14.38
CA ARG A 341 9.69 0.47 -15.57
C ARG A 341 8.84 1.16 -16.63
N SER A 342 9.01 0.78 -17.88
CA SER A 342 8.31 1.39 -19.01
C SER A 342 7.93 0.36 -20.07
N GLY A 343 6.98 0.71 -20.92
CA GLY A 343 6.54 -0.12 -22.04
C GLY A 343 5.32 0.45 -22.76
N ASP A 344 4.94 -0.17 -23.87
CA ASP A 344 3.84 0.30 -24.72
C ASP A 344 2.48 -0.38 -24.44
N ASN A 345 2.48 -1.44 -23.64
CA ASN A 345 1.26 -2.18 -23.31
C ASN A 345 1.29 -2.63 -21.85
N SER A 346 0.60 -1.88 -20.98
CA SER A 346 0.54 -2.19 -19.55
C SER A 346 -0.29 -3.43 -19.19
N PHE A 347 -1.11 -3.95 -20.12
CA PHE A 347 -1.94 -5.14 -19.86
C PHE A 347 -1.16 -6.46 -19.81
N ASN A 348 0.04 -6.51 -20.37
CA ASN A 348 0.90 -7.69 -20.33
C ASN A 348 1.99 -7.62 -19.24
N TRP A 349 1.92 -6.63 -18.36
CA TRP A 349 2.89 -6.49 -17.28
C TRP A 349 2.64 -7.53 -16.19
N THR A 350 3.73 -8.07 -15.68
CA THR A 350 3.76 -9.04 -14.57
C THR A 350 4.66 -8.50 -13.45
N GLU A 351 4.87 -9.22 -12.38
CA GLU A 351 5.82 -8.84 -11.32
C GLU A 351 7.25 -8.67 -11.85
N SER A 352 7.66 -9.52 -12.80
CA SER A 352 9.02 -9.54 -13.38
C SER A 352 9.14 -8.93 -14.76
N TYR A 353 8.05 -8.52 -15.42
CA TYR A 353 8.06 -7.96 -16.77
C TYR A 353 7.15 -6.74 -16.91
N PRO A 354 7.62 -5.63 -17.49
CA PRO A 354 9.00 -5.28 -17.78
C PRO A 354 9.88 -5.28 -16.53
N GLU A 355 11.18 -5.46 -16.70
CA GLU A 355 12.14 -5.44 -15.58
C GLU A 355 12.12 -4.07 -14.89
N TRP A 356 12.20 -4.09 -13.56
CA TRP A 356 12.33 -2.89 -12.75
C TRP A 356 13.78 -2.38 -12.78
N ILE A 357 13.96 -1.15 -13.19
CA ILE A 357 15.25 -0.46 -13.27
C ILE A 357 15.44 0.35 -11.98
N PRO A 358 16.44 0.05 -11.13
CA PRO A 358 16.76 0.86 -9.98
C PRO A 358 17.28 2.23 -10.41
N ILE A 359 16.82 3.30 -9.75
CA ILE A 359 17.19 4.67 -10.08
C ILE A 359 17.52 5.47 -8.82
N THR A 360 18.25 6.56 -9.01
CA THR A 360 18.50 7.58 -8.00
C THR A 360 17.60 8.79 -8.24
N ALA A 361 16.98 9.34 -7.17
CA ALA A 361 16.14 10.51 -7.29
C ALA A 361 16.90 11.70 -7.90
N GLY A 362 16.32 12.31 -8.94
CA GLY A 362 16.90 13.46 -9.66
C GLY A 362 17.99 13.12 -10.69
N GLU A 363 18.39 11.86 -10.78
CA GLU A 363 19.35 11.42 -11.80
C GLU A 363 18.72 11.48 -13.20
N LYS A 364 19.56 11.86 -14.18
CA LYS A 364 19.16 11.85 -15.59
C LYS A 364 19.10 10.40 -16.09
N LEU A 365 17.93 9.99 -16.56
CA LEU A 365 17.71 8.68 -17.14
C LEU A 365 18.01 8.69 -18.63
N THR A 366 18.50 7.56 -19.13
CA THR A 366 18.72 7.29 -20.55
C THR A 366 17.98 6.01 -20.92
N ASP A 367 17.41 5.98 -22.13
CA ASP A 367 16.77 4.79 -22.72
C ASP A 367 15.50 4.26 -22.01
N VAL A 368 14.91 5.03 -21.10
CA VAL A 368 13.60 4.70 -20.49
C VAL A 368 12.51 5.34 -21.33
N THR A 369 11.93 4.56 -22.25
CA THR A 369 10.95 5.05 -23.23
C THR A 369 9.70 4.17 -23.22
N GLY A 370 8.55 4.75 -23.56
CA GLY A 370 7.29 3.99 -23.68
C GLY A 370 6.05 4.86 -23.65
N LEU A 371 4.90 4.22 -23.85
CA LEU A 371 3.58 4.81 -23.68
C LEU A 371 3.18 4.89 -22.18
N TYR A 372 3.67 3.95 -21.38
CA TYR A 372 3.40 3.86 -19.94
C TYR A 372 4.70 3.88 -19.15
N PHE A 373 4.67 4.59 -18.03
CA PHE A 373 5.71 4.55 -17.00
C PHE A 373 5.09 4.12 -15.67
N GLN A 374 5.83 3.36 -14.87
CA GLN A 374 5.43 2.99 -13.54
C GLN A 374 6.58 3.19 -12.58
N VAL A 375 6.31 3.70 -11.38
CA VAL A 375 7.31 3.85 -10.31
C VAL A 375 6.99 2.92 -9.16
N ALA A 376 8.05 2.46 -8.51
CA ALA A 376 7.99 1.76 -7.23
C ALA A 376 9.05 2.31 -6.28
N ALA A 377 8.87 2.07 -5.00
CA ALA A 377 9.91 2.34 -4.02
C ALA A 377 9.92 1.26 -2.94
N GLU A 378 11.10 0.96 -2.46
CA GLU A 378 11.36 0.14 -1.28
C GLU A 378 11.89 1.04 -0.19
N LEU A 379 11.28 0.94 0.99
CA LEU A 379 11.65 1.67 2.19
C LEU A 379 12.26 0.69 3.18
N TYR A 380 13.38 1.05 3.77
CA TYR A 380 14.08 0.24 4.76
C TYR A 380 14.28 1.03 6.04
N PRO A 381 13.92 0.47 7.22
CA PRO A 381 14.15 1.11 8.50
C PRO A 381 15.65 1.12 8.83
N ASP A 382 16.01 1.77 9.95
CA ASP A 382 17.34 1.61 10.54
C ASP A 382 17.57 0.15 10.99
N GLY A 383 18.82 -0.24 11.21
CA GLY A 383 19.18 -1.63 11.58
C GLY A 383 18.51 -2.15 12.86
N ASN A 384 17.99 -1.27 13.70
CA ASN A 384 17.21 -1.64 14.89
C ASN A 384 15.69 -1.64 14.64
N GLY A 385 15.23 -1.23 13.45
CA GLY A 385 13.81 -1.11 13.12
C GLY A 385 13.07 -0.07 13.96
N THR A 386 13.76 0.99 14.41
CA THR A 386 13.15 2.02 15.28
C THR A 386 12.77 3.30 14.55
N THR A 387 13.33 3.50 13.36
CA THR A 387 13.17 4.72 12.57
C THR A 387 12.79 4.38 11.14
N THR A 388 11.79 5.08 10.58
CA THR A 388 11.31 4.90 9.21
C THR A 388 11.70 6.08 8.33
N PRO A 389 12.08 5.85 7.06
CA PRO A 389 12.12 6.91 6.07
C PRO A 389 10.70 7.23 5.56
N THR A 390 10.52 8.40 4.95
CA THR A 390 9.23 8.83 4.42
C THR A 390 9.35 9.43 3.02
N ILE A 391 8.32 9.27 2.19
CA ILE A 391 8.19 9.89 0.87
C ILE A 391 6.92 10.74 0.87
N THR A 392 7.05 12.04 0.59
CA THR A 392 5.93 12.98 0.53
C THR A 392 5.34 13.10 -0.87
N ASP A 393 6.18 13.09 -1.89
CA ASP A 393 5.75 13.05 -3.29
C ASP A 393 6.82 12.48 -4.22
N ILE A 394 6.37 12.08 -5.41
CA ILE A 394 7.21 11.60 -6.51
C ILE A 394 6.75 12.33 -7.77
N THR A 395 7.70 12.87 -8.53
CA THR A 395 7.43 13.54 -9.80
C THR A 395 8.20 12.88 -10.93
N LEU A 396 7.48 12.38 -11.94
CA LEU A 396 8.03 11.87 -13.17
C LEU A 396 8.19 13.05 -14.13
N ASN A 397 9.42 13.32 -14.57
CA ASN A 397 9.74 14.32 -15.59
C ASN A 397 10.01 13.62 -16.90
N TYR A 398 9.16 13.82 -17.88
CA TYR A 398 9.27 13.15 -19.18
C TYR A 398 9.11 14.13 -20.34
N THR A 399 9.60 13.72 -21.50
CA THR A 399 9.43 14.45 -22.74
C THR A 399 8.51 13.67 -23.66
N ALA A 400 7.36 14.26 -23.99
CA ALA A 400 6.44 13.72 -24.96
C ALA A 400 6.84 14.14 -26.37
N LEU A 401 6.79 13.23 -27.33
CA LEU A 401 6.97 13.58 -28.72
C LEU A 401 5.75 14.38 -29.21
N PRO A 402 5.97 15.49 -29.90
CA PRO A 402 4.86 16.26 -30.46
C PRO A 402 4.15 15.44 -31.56
N ASP A 403 2.85 15.67 -31.72
CA ASP A 403 2.09 15.14 -32.84
C ASP A 403 2.67 15.68 -34.15
N PRO A 404 2.86 14.84 -35.19
CA PRO A 404 3.42 15.30 -36.46
C PRO A 404 2.57 16.40 -37.09
N LEU A 405 3.23 17.41 -37.65
CA LEU A 405 2.51 18.48 -38.35
C LEU A 405 1.83 17.97 -39.63
N PRO A 406 0.65 18.47 -39.99
CA PRO A 406 -0.04 18.04 -41.18
C PRO A 406 0.67 18.51 -42.44
N PRO A 407 0.43 17.90 -43.62
CA PRO A 407 0.90 18.39 -44.88
C PRO A 407 0.43 19.83 -45.16
N PHE A 408 1.30 20.70 -45.58
CA PHE A 408 0.99 22.11 -45.81
C PHE A 408 0.08 22.35 -46.99
N ARG A 409 0.24 21.61 -48.10
CA ARG A 409 -0.54 21.74 -49.33
C ARG A 409 -1.14 20.39 -49.70
N ILE A 410 -2.44 20.39 -50.00
CA ILE A 410 -3.16 19.25 -50.52
C ILE A 410 -3.96 19.67 -51.75
N THR A 411 -4.06 18.85 -52.79
CA THR A 411 -4.88 19.02 -53.97
C THR A 411 -5.59 17.73 -54.31
N ALA A 412 -6.78 17.85 -54.94
CA ALA A 412 -7.60 16.72 -55.34
C ALA A 412 -7.99 16.88 -56.81
N GLU A 413 -7.62 15.92 -57.67
CA GLU A 413 -7.93 15.90 -59.09
C GLU A 413 -8.90 14.79 -59.39
N LYS A 414 -10.01 15.16 -60.08
CA LYS A 414 -11.09 14.24 -60.43
C LYS A 414 -10.69 13.29 -61.57
N GLY A 415 -11.09 12.03 -61.46
CA GLY A 415 -11.02 11.03 -62.53
C GLY A 415 -12.38 10.32 -62.71
N ASN A 416 -12.39 9.31 -63.59
CA ASN A 416 -13.57 8.47 -63.78
C ASN A 416 -13.61 7.40 -62.69
N GLY A 417 -14.55 7.53 -61.72
CA GLY A 417 -14.69 6.67 -60.57
C GLY A 417 -13.54 6.77 -59.54
N CYS A 418 -12.69 7.80 -59.63
CA CYS A 418 -11.54 7.97 -58.78
C CYS A 418 -11.22 9.45 -58.52
N VAL A 419 -10.38 9.69 -57.52
CA VAL A 419 -9.77 10.99 -57.22
C VAL A 419 -8.29 10.76 -56.88
N SER A 420 -7.43 11.54 -57.55
CA SER A 420 -5.99 11.57 -57.26
C SER A 420 -5.68 12.72 -56.30
N LEU A 421 -5.14 12.41 -55.18
CA LEU A 421 -4.66 13.36 -54.16
C LEU A 421 -3.15 13.55 -54.26
N ASN A 422 -2.70 14.79 -54.14
CA ASN A 422 -1.30 15.13 -54.05
C ASN A 422 -1.10 16.13 -52.89
N TRP A 423 -0.05 15.94 -52.09
CA TRP A 423 0.26 16.82 -50.96
C TRP A 423 1.75 17.05 -50.83
N SER A 424 2.16 18.05 -50.07
CA SER A 424 3.56 18.26 -49.73
C SER A 424 3.98 17.33 -48.60
N TYR A 425 5.25 16.99 -48.50
CA TYR A 425 5.77 16.38 -47.26
C TYR A 425 5.47 17.27 -46.06
N SER A 426 5.20 16.64 -44.91
CA SER A 426 5.25 17.38 -43.65
C SER A 426 6.65 17.97 -43.47
N VAL A 427 6.72 19.19 -42.95
CA VAL A 427 8.00 19.82 -42.58
C VAL A 427 8.58 19.24 -41.30
N ASP A 428 7.85 18.36 -40.66
CA ASP A 428 8.16 17.75 -39.39
C ASP A 428 8.92 16.43 -39.61
N GLU A 429 10.15 16.36 -39.12
CA GLU A 429 11.01 15.17 -39.23
C GLU A 429 10.46 13.96 -38.42
N THR A 430 9.47 14.17 -37.55
CA THR A 430 8.82 13.10 -36.81
C THR A 430 7.75 12.38 -37.64
N ALA A 431 7.35 12.91 -38.78
CA ALA A 431 6.40 12.28 -39.69
C ALA A 431 6.98 10.99 -40.30
N GLY A 432 6.31 9.85 -40.09
CA GLY A 432 6.65 8.54 -40.62
C GLY A 432 5.87 8.17 -41.89
N GLY A 433 4.73 8.78 -42.07
CA GLY A 433 3.83 8.54 -43.21
C GLY A 433 2.48 9.26 -43.03
N TYR A 434 1.49 8.85 -43.82
CA TYR A 434 0.22 9.59 -43.90
C TYR A 434 -0.97 8.66 -43.86
N TYR A 435 -2.06 9.18 -43.29
CA TYR A 435 -3.44 8.67 -43.39
C TYR A 435 -4.24 9.58 -44.29
N VAL A 436 -4.98 8.99 -45.22
CA VAL A 436 -5.93 9.69 -46.08
C VAL A 436 -7.36 9.48 -45.53
N TYR A 437 -7.99 10.56 -45.22
CA TYR A 437 -9.38 10.62 -44.72
C TYR A 437 -10.30 11.01 -45.88
N TYR A 438 -11.44 10.30 -46.05
CA TYR A 438 -12.42 10.66 -47.06
C TYR A 438 -13.86 10.44 -46.58
N GLY A 439 -14.79 11.22 -47.13
CA GLY A 439 -16.20 11.11 -46.79
C GLY A 439 -17.06 11.88 -47.78
N THR A 440 -18.39 11.83 -47.62
CA THR A 440 -19.37 12.51 -48.51
C THR A 440 -19.94 13.79 -47.91
N ARG A 441 -19.50 14.16 -46.70
CA ARG A 441 -19.89 15.41 -46.02
C ARG A 441 -18.67 16.16 -45.54
N PRO A 442 -18.70 17.51 -45.54
CA PRO A 442 -17.59 18.32 -45.03
C PRO A 442 -17.30 17.98 -43.57
N GLY A 443 -16.01 17.79 -43.25
CA GLY A 443 -15.57 17.49 -41.89
C GLY A 443 -15.93 16.09 -41.36
N GLU A 444 -16.67 15.28 -42.09
CA GLU A 444 -17.07 13.91 -41.74
C GLU A 444 -16.41 12.90 -42.70
N TYR A 445 -15.38 12.20 -42.23
CA TYR A 445 -14.59 11.30 -43.05
C TYR A 445 -14.89 9.82 -42.80
N LEU A 446 -16.20 9.45 -42.96
CA LEU A 446 -16.69 8.09 -42.70
C LEU A 446 -16.84 7.26 -44.00
N GLY A 447 -15.94 7.48 -44.99
CA GLY A 447 -15.96 6.78 -46.26
C GLY A 447 -15.68 5.28 -46.15
N ARG A 448 -16.48 4.44 -46.84
CA ARG A 448 -16.35 2.98 -46.86
C ARG A 448 -16.47 2.37 -48.26
N VAL A 449 -16.41 3.21 -49.30
CA VAL A 449 -16.70 2.76 -50.70
C VAL A 449 -15.45 2.61 -51.56
N ALA A 450 -14.31 3.08 -51.06
CA ALA A 450 -13.05 2.99 -51.82
C ALA A 450 -12.56 1.53 -51.89
N ILE A 451 -11.95 1.18 -53.03
CA ILE A 451 -11.35 -0.14 -53.27
C ILE A 451 -10.15 -0.33 -52.34
N GLU A 452 -9.42 0.75 -52.01
CA GLU A 452 -8.21 0.76 -51.21
C GLU A 452 -8.50 0.62 -49.73
N GLY A 453 -9.76 0.78 -49.29
CA GLY A 453 -10.18 0.53 -47.90
C GLY A 453 -11.06 1.62 -47.29
N ASP A 454 -11.48 1.39 -46.06
CA ASP A 454 -12.26 2.31 -45.26
C ASP A 454 -11.40 3.50 -44.77
N SER A 455 -12.02 4.67 -44.63
CA SER A 455 -11.38 5.85 -44.05
C SER A 455 -11.13 5.68 -42.52
N PRO A 456 -9.92 5.98 -42.01
CA PRO A 456 -8.75 6.49 -42.73
C PRO A 456 -7.89 5.38 -43.36
N ILE A 457 -7.38 5.62 -44.56
CA ILE A 457 -6.53 4.70 -45.30
C ILE A 457 -5.06 5.01 -44.99
N ASN A 458 -4.28 4.05 -44.51
CA ASN A 458 -2.85 4.18 -44.31
C ASN A 458 -2.19 4.06 -45.70
N VAL A 459 -1.52 5.12 -46.15
CA VAL A 459 -0.89 5.18 -47.47
C VAL A 459 0.64 5.12 -47.37
N GLY A 460 1.19 4.92 -46.17
CA GLY A 460 2.65 4.91 -45.97
C GLY A 460 3.28 6.28 -46.19
N ASN A 461 4.59 6.29 -46.41
CA ASN A 461 5.36 7.52 -46.62
C ASN A 461 5.32 7.94 -48.10
N THR A 462 4.20 8.44 -48.58
CA THR A 462 3.98 8.92 -49.93
C THR A 462 3.35 10.32 -49.93
N THR A 463 3.52 11.08 -51.02
CA THR A 463 2.89 12.40 -51.21
C THR A 463 1.80 12.40 -52.24
N SER A 464 1.43 11.26 -52.76
CA SER A 464 0.37 11.09 -53.74
C SER A 464 -0.37 9.79 -53.51
N PHE A 465 -1.70 9.80 -53.71
CA PHE A 465 -2.54 8.62 -53.61
C PHE A 465 -3.79 8.75 -54.44
N THR A 466 -4.21 7.69 -55.12
CA THR A 466 -5.47 7.67 -55.88
C THR A 466 -6.47 6.78 -55.15
N ILE A 467 -7.60 7.33 -54.87
CA ILE A 467 -8.75 6.62 -54.27
C ILE A 467 -9.69 6.23 -55.43
N SER A 468 -9.97 4.93 -55.59
CA SER A 468 -10.79 4.34 -56.63
C SER A 468 -12.12 3.78 -56.06
N GLY A 469 -13.02 3.40 -56.95
CA GLY A 469 -14.35 2.88 -56.56
C GLY A 469 -15.33 3.95 -56.14
N LEU A 470 -15.04 5.23 -56.38
CA LEU A 470 -15.90 6.34 -56.04
C LEU A 470 -17.03 6.51 -57.06
N LYS A 471 -18.24 6.89 -56.57
CA LYS A 471 -19.39 7.09 -57.43
C LYS A 471 -19.26 8.40 -58.21
N ASN A 472 -19.31 8.34 -59.55
CA ASN A 472 -19.34 9.52 -60.39
C ASN A 472 -20.58 10.41 -60.08
N GLY A 473 -20.35 11.72 -60.06
CA GLY A 473 -21.40 12.69 -59.73
C GLY A 473 -21.59 13.00 -58.24
N THR A 474 -20.97 12.22 -57.33
CA THR A 474 -20.97 12.47 -55.88
C THR A 474 -19.75 13.32 -55.49
N ILE A 475 -19.96 14.31 -54.62
CA ILE A 475 -18.85 15.10 -54.07
C ILE A 475 -18.23 14.32 -52.89
N TYR A 476 -16.94 14.16 -52.93
CA TYR A 476 -16.17 13.61 -51.82
C TYR A 476 -15.24 14.67 -51.23
N TYR A 477 -15.08 14.64 -49.91
CA TYR A 477 -14.22 15.53 -49.13
C TYR A 477 -13.05 14.72 -48.62
N PHE A 478 -11.84 15.31 -48.65
CA PHE A 478 -10.59 14.63 -48.31
C PHE A 478 -9.74 15.49 -47.37
N ALA A 479 -9.09 14.85 -46.44
CA ALA A 479 -8.02 15.43 -45.62
C ALA A 479 -6.89 14.42 -45.43
N VAL A 480 -5.70 14.88 -45.12
CA VAL A 480 -4.54 14.06 -44.88
C VAL A 480 -3.93 14.43 -43.54
N ALA A 481 -3.62 13.44 -42.72
CA ALA A 481 -2.83 13.61 -41.50
C ALA A 481 -1.54 12.85 -41.58
N ALA A 482 -0.46 13.40 -41.01
CA ALA A 482 0.79 12.66 -40.83
C ALA A 482 0.70 11.81 -39.57
N TRP A 483 1.29 10.61 -39.59
CA TRP A 483 1.49 9.79 -38.42
C TRP A 483 2.98 9.76 -38.03
N SER A 484 3.27 9.55 -36.73
CA SER A 484 4.62 9.60 -36.20
C SER A 484 5.45 8.39 -36.62
N LYS A 485 6.72 8.62 -37.04
CA LYS A 485 7.67 7.55 -37.36
C LYS A 485 7.98 6.63 -36.15
N TYR A 486 7.65 7.06 -34.94
CA TYR A 486 7.87 6.27 -33.72
C TYR A 486 6.68 5.35 -33.42
N ASP A 487 5.46 5.80 -33.76
CA ASP A 487 4.24 5.01 -33.61
C ASP A 487 3.16 5.54 -34.55
N ASN A 488 2.66 4.71 -35.45
CA ASN A 488 1.63 5.09 -36.44
C ASN A 488 0.24 5.38 -35.79
N ARG A 489 0.06 5.08 -34.51
CA ARG A 489 -1.12 5.45 -33.72
C ARG A 489 -1.11 6.92 -33.29
N ILE A 490 0.06 7.55 -33.27
CA ILE A 490 0.19 9.00 -33.03
C ILE A 490 -0.05 9.71 -34.33
N VAL A 491 -1.24 10.29 -34.48
CA VAL A 491 -1.68 10.97 -35.67
C VAL A 491 -1.82 12.47 -35.39
N GLY A 492 -1.15 13.27 -36.18
CA GLY A 492 -1.23 14.72 -36.09
C GLY A 492 -2.56 15.28 -36.58
N PRO A 493 -2.75 16.61 -36.50
CA PRO A 493 -3.96 17.26 -36.97
C PRO A 493 -4.14 17.06 -38.48
N LEU A 494 -5.41 17.14 -38.92
CA LEU A 494 -5.79 17.05 -40.34
C LEU A 494 -5.26 18.27 -41.11
N SER A 495 -4.87 18.03 -42.36
CA SER A 495 -4.60 19.09 -43.35
C SER A 495 -5.85 19.92 -43.60
N LYS A 496 -5.69 21.00 -44.38
CA LYS A 496 -6.86 21.70 -45.00
C LYS A 496 -7.66 20.70 -45.80
N GLU A 497 -9.00 20.74 -45.63
CA GLU A 497 -9.92 19.92 -46.41
C GLU A 497 -9.94 20.34 -47.90
N VAL A 498 -9.95 19.36 -48.81
CA VAL A 498 -10.18 19.52 -50.24
C VAL A 498 -11.33 18.63 -50.69
N TYR A 499 -11.95 18.98 -51.82
CA TYR A 499 -13.06 18.20 -52.36
C TYR A 499 -12.88 17.95 -53.86
N ALA A 500 -13.46 16.86 -54.31
CA ALA A 500 -13.55 16.58 -55.76
C ALA A 500 -14.84 15.81 -56.08
N ARG A 501 -15.27 15.93 -57.34
CA ARG A 501 -16.45 15.23 -57.87
C ARG A 501 -16.00 14.34 -59.02
N PRO A 502 -15.82 13.03 -58.83
CA PRO A 502 -15.51 12.11 -59.89
C PRO A 502 -16.48 12.22 -61.06
N SER A 503 -15.99 12.16 -62.28
CA SER A 503 -16.83 12.25 -63.47
C SER A 503 -16.18 11.55 -64.67
N VAL A 504 -17.00 10.96 -65.52
CA VAL A 504 -16.54 10.54 -66.85
C VAL A 504 -16.16 11.82 -67.65
N LYS A 505 -15.04 11.82 -68.34
CA LYS A 505 -14.64 12.95 -69.18
C LYS A 505 -15.68 13.20 -70.25
#